data_41dc9d581084c1a24d6c9dc601297b5e
#
_entry.id   41dc9d581084c1a24d6c9dc601297b5e
#
_cell.length_a   1.000
_cell.length_b   1.000
_cell.length_c   1.000
_cell.angle_alpha   90.00
_cell.angle_beta   90.00
_cell.angle_gamma   90.00
#
_symmetry.space_group_name_H-M   'P 1'
#
loop_
_entity.id
_entity.type
_entity.pdbx_description
1 polymer ?
#
loop_
_entity_poly.entity_id
_entity_poly.type
_entity_poly.pdbx_seq_one_letter_code
_entity_poly.pdbx_strand_id
1 'polypeptide(L)'
;MDTVAPQRFRAVMSHFTTGVTVVTANSPAGPVGMTANAVCSLSLEPLLLLVCFANEARTLPLIAGTRRFGVNVLAAGQEDLARLFASKLPEDQKFAGVQHSLHDGIPVLDGALAWVGCRLEQLVPGGDHRIGIGAVTAAEGEPLLWYRGEFR
;
A
#
# COMPACT_ATOMS: atom_id res chain seq x y z
N MET A 1 -32.54 -14.57 1.00
CA MET A 1 -31.59 -14.05 -0.02
C MET A 1 -30.34 -14.90 0.06
N ASP A 2 -30.03 -15.61 -1.02
CA ASP A 2 -28.85 -16.46 -1.04
C ASP A 2 -27.61 -15.58 -1.08
N THR A 3 -26.82 -15.61 -0.04
CA THR A 3 -25.54 -14.90 0.00
C THR A 3 -24.51 -15.67 -0.81
N VAL A 4 -23.73 -14.95 -1.61
CA VAL A 4 -22.63 -15.54 -2.36
C VAL A 4 -21.57 -16.07 -1.38
N ALA A 5 -21.14 -17.31 -1.58
CA ALA A 5 -20.08 -17.88 -0.74
C ALA A 5 -18.76 -17.07 -0.88
N PRO A 6 -18.04 -16.81 0.22
CA PRO A 6 -16.81 -16.02 0.19
C PRO A 6 -15.76 -16.54 -0.80
N GLN A 7 -15.64 -17.86 -0.96
CA GLN A 7 -14.72 -18.48 -1.91
C GLN A 7 -15.06 -18.13 -3.37
N ARG A 8 -16.36 -18.11 -3.69
CA ARG A 8 -16.84 -17.74 -5.02
C ARG A 8 -16.56 -16.27 -5.31
N PHE A 9 -16.85 -15.40 -4.34
CA PHE A 9 -16.55 -13.97 -4.46
C PHE A 9 -15.06 -13.72 -4.69
N ARG A 10 -14.19 -14.37 -3.89
CA ARG A 10 -12.74 -14.27 -4.04
C ARG A 10 -12.27 -14.75 -5.42
N ALA A 11 -12.82 -15.87 -5.90
CA ALA A 11 -12.49 -16.40 -7.22
C ALA A 11 -12.87 -15.43 -8.35
N VAL A 12 -14.02 -14.80 -8.25
CA VAL A 12 -14.46 -13.78 -9.22
C VAL A 12 -13.55 -12.56 -9.16
N MET A 13 -13.27 -12.04 -7.96
CA MET A 13 -12.43 -10.85 -7.79
C MET A 13 -10.97 -11.08 -8.19
N SER A 14 -10.50 -12.33 -8.22
CA SER A 14 -9.15 -12.64 -8.72
C SER A 14 -8.95 -12.35 -10.22
N HIS A 15 -10.05 -12.16 -10.98
CA HIS A 15 -9.97 -11.73 -12.37
C HIS A 15 -9.79 -10.21 -12.52
N PHE A 16 -9.98 -9.47 -11.43
CA PHE A 16 -9.79 -8.03 -11.44
C PHE A 16 -8.31 -7.70 -11.22
N THR A 17 -7.62 -7.36 -12.29
CA THR A 17 -6.18 -7.06 -12.26
C THR A 17 -5.92 -5.74 -11.54
N THR A 18 -4.99 -5.75 -10.61
CA THR A 18 -4.53 -4.58 -9.88
C THR A 18 -3.02 -4.45 -9.95
N GLY A 19 -2.52 -3.25 -9.66
CA GLY A 19 -1.13 -3.09 -9.28
C GLY A 19 -0.84 -3.76 -7.94
N VAL A 20 0.43 -3.94 -7.62
CA VAL A 20 0.89 -4.42 -6.31
C VAL A 20 1.64 -3.28 -5.63
N THR A 21 1.26 -2.99 -4.40
CA THR A 21 1.88 -1.93 -3.61
C THR A 21 2.42 -2.46 -2.29
N VAL A 22 3.41 -1.77 -1.75
CA VAL A 22 3.82 -1.91 -0.35
C VAL A 22 3.49 -0.61 0.37
N VAL A 23 2.64 -0.71 1.37
CA VAL A 23 2.32 0.41 2.25
C VAL A 23 3.33 0.44 3.38
N THR A 24 3.98 1.58 3.57
CA THR A 24 5.09 1.75 4.51
C THR A 24 4.80 2.83 5.54
N ALA A 25 5.38 2.69 6.71
CA ALA A 25 5.41 3.73 7.73
C ALA A 25 6.71 3.62 8.53
N ASN A 26 7.09 4.69 9.21
CA ASN A 26 8.25 4.70 10.10
C ASN A 26 7.77 4.78 11.54
N SER A 27 7.69 3.64 12.20
CA SER A 27 7.31 3.55 13.61
C SER A 27 8.46 3.98 14.51
N PRO A 28 8.24 4.23 15.82
CA PRO A 28 9.32 4.50 16.77
C PRO A 28 10.40 3.41 16.83
N ALA A 29 10.03 2.16 16.50
CA ALA A 29 10.94 1.03 16.44
C ALA A 29 11.63 0.84 15.08
N GLY A 30 11.31 1.67 14.10
CA GLY A 30 11.86 1.62 12.74
C GLY A 30 10.81 1.44 11.65
N PRO A 31 11.28 1.25 10.41
CA PRO A 31 10.38 1.13 9.27
C PRO A 31 9.57 -0.16 9.32
N VAL A 32 8.32 -0.07 8.90
CA VAL A 32 7.37 -1.18 8.79
C VAL A 32 6.66 -1.12 7.45
N GLY A 33 6.13 -2.24 6.99
CA GLY A 33 5.42 -2.27 5.73
C GLY A 33 4.57 -3.52 5.54
N MET A 34 3.58 -3.39 4.66
CA MET A 34 2.71 -4.50 4.26
C MET A 34 2.35 -4.40 2.78
N THR A 35 2.23 -5.54 2.14
CA THR A 35 1.74 -5.61 0.77
C THR A 35 0.24 -5.38 0.74
N ALA A 36 -0.20 -4.53 -0.18
CA ALA A 36 -1.60 -4.24 -0.40
C ALA A 36 -1.88 -4.04 -1.89
N ASN A 37 -3.00 -4.55 -2.36
CA ASN A 37 -3.52 -4.29 -3.71
C ASN A 37 -4.82 -3.48 -3.69
N ALA A 38 -5.45 -3.34 -2.54
CA ALA A 38 -6.67 -2.56 -2.36
C ALA A 38 -6.32 -1.08 -2.12
N VAL A 39 -5.85 -0.43 -3.16
CA VAL A 39 -5.44 0.97 -3.20
C VAL A 39 -6.19 1.67 -4.32
N CYS A 40 -6.65 2.87 -4.07
CA CYS A 40 -7.38 3.66 -5.06
C CYS A 40 -7.09 5.16 -4.88
N SER A 41 -6.90 5.88 -5.99
CA SER A 41 -7.00 7.33 -5.97
C SER A 41 -8.45 7.71 -5.67
N LEU A 42 -8.67 8.59 -4.69
CA LEU A 42 -10.00 8.91 -4.21
C LEU A 42 -10.48 10.27 -4.70
N SER A 43 -9.66 11.30 -4.63
CA SER A 43 -10.05 12.66 -4.93
C SER A 43 -8.87 13.47 -5.45
N LEU A 44 -9.14 14.40 -6.35
CA LEU A 44 -8.16 15.38 -6.81
C LEU A 44 -8.28 16.73 -6.08
N GLU A 45 -9.44 17.01 -5.46
CA GLU A 45 -9.68 18.27 -4.77
C GLU A 45 -10.54 18.02 -3.52
N PRO A 46 -9.93 17.89 -2.33
CA PRO A 46 -8.50 17.78 -2.08
C PRO A 46 -7.89 16.48 -2.61
N LEU A 47 -6.55 16.42 -2.70
CA LEU A 47 -5.84 15.21 -3.11
C LEU A 47 -5.95 14.14 -2.03
N LEU A 48 -6.67 13.07 -2.31
CA LEU A 48 -6.89 11.95 -1.40
C LEU A 48 -6.61 10.62 -2.09
N LEU A 49 -6.09 9.69 -1.30
CA LEU A 49 -5.89 8.29 -1.67
C LEU A 49 -6.50 7.42 -0.58
N LEU A 50 -7.00 6.25 -0.94
CA LEU A 50 -7.46 5.27 0.05
C LEU A 50 -6.71 3.96 -0.05
N VAL A 51 -6.56 3.31 1.09
CA VAL A 51 -6.03 1.95 1.23
C VAL A 51 -6.97 1.16 2.13
N CYS A 52 -7.31 -0.06 1.73
CA CYS A 52 -8.07 -0.97 2.60
C CYS A 52 -7.09 -1.85 3.40
N PHE A 53 -7.14 -1.73 4.72
CA PHE A 53 -6.34 -2.51 5.67
C PHE A 53 -7.20 -3.58 6.32
N ALA A 54 -6.72 -4.82 6.35
CA ALA A 54 -7.36 -5.84 7.17
C ALA A 54 -7.34 -5.40 8.64
N ASN A 55 -8.44 -5.64 9.38
CA ASN A 55 -8.52 -5.25 10.79
C ASN A 55 -7.40 -5.87 11.64
N GLU A 56 -6.91 -7.04 11.24
CA GLU A 56 -5.84 -7.78 11.92
C GLU A 56 -4.44 -7.41 11.43
N ALA A 57 -4.30 -6.49 10.47
CA ALA A 57 -2.99 -6.08 9.96
C ALA A 57 -2.15 -5.46 11.08
N ARG A 58 -1.01 -6.04 11.37
CA ARG A 58 -0.08 -5.56 12.42
C ARG A 58 0.50 -4.19 12.10
N THR A 59 0.57 -3.83 10.83
CA THR A 59 1.04 -2.53 10.37
C THR A 59 0.02 -1.42 10.64
N LEU A 60 -1.27 -1.75 10.71
CA LEU A 60 -2.35 -0.76 10.87
C LEU A 60 -2.24 0.08 12.15
N PRO A 61 -2.03 -0.51 13.36
CA PRO A 61 -1.84 0.28 14.57
C PRO A 61 -0.62 1.23 14.49
N LEU A 62 0.43 0.81 13.81
CA LEU A 62 1.65 1.61 13.64
C LEU A 62 1.40 2.81 12.72
N ILE A 63 0.68 2.59 11.61
CA ILE A 63 0.25 3.66 10.71
C ILE A 63 -0.69 4.64 11.43
N ALA A 64 -1.65 4.12 12.19
CA ALA A 64 -2.55 4.95 12.98
C ALA A 64 -1.82 5.80 14.02
N GLY A 65 -0.76 5.26 14.62
CA GLY A 65 0.08 5.96 15.59
C GLY A 65 0.93 7.06 14.97
N THR A 66 1.58 6.79 13.84
CA THR A 66 2.43 7.77 13.15
C THR A 66 1.63 8.80 12.36
N ARG A 67 0.43 8.43 11.94
CA ARG A 67 -0.46 9.20 11.05
C ARG A 67 0.18 9.56 9.70
N ARG A 68 1.27 8.90 9.34
CA ARG A 68 1.95 9.05 8.05
C ARG A 68 2.22 7.69 7.45
N PHE A 69 1.98 7.57 6.16
CA PHE A 69 2.29 6.35 5.43
C PHE A 69 2.66 6.64 3.97
N GLY A 70 3.38 5.72 3.39
CA GLY A 70 3.71 5.73 1.96
C GLY A 70 3.04 4.57 1.25
N VAL A 71 2.70 4.78 0.00
CA VAL A 71 2.26 3.72 -0.92
C VAL A 71 3.32 3.61 -2.00
N ASN A 72 4.04 2.51 -2.04
CA ASN A 72 5.06 2.23 -3.03
C ASN A 72 4.47 1.31 -4.09
N VAL A 73 4.38 1.77 -5.32
CA VAL A 73 3.93 0.96 -6.46
C VAL A 73 5.11 0.15 -6.96
N LEU A 74 5.03 -1.17 -6.83
CA LEU A 74 6.14 -2.05 -7.18
C LEU A 74 6.33 -2.14 -8.70
N ALA A 75 7.58 -2.22 -9.11
CA ALA A 75 7.97 -2.47 -10.49
C ALA A 75 7.97 -3.97 -10.81
N ALA A 76 7.97 -4.30 -12.08
CA ALA A 76 8.30 -5.66 -12.53
C ALA A 76 9.68 -6.05 -11.99
N GLY A 77 9.82 -7.29 -11.52
CA GLY A 77 11.05 -7.76 -10.88
C GLY A 77 11.10 -7.55 -9.37
N GLN A 78 10.10 -6.93 -8.77
CA GLN A 78 10.00 -6.75 -7.31
C GLN A 78 9.03 -7.72 -6.63
N GLU A 79 8.77 -8.88 -7.24
CA GLU A 79 7.87 -9.91 -6.70
C GLU A 79 8.33 -10.41 -5.33
N ASP A 80 9.64 -10.48 -5.10
CA ASP A 80 10.20 -10.92 -3.82
C ASP A 80 9.89 -9.92 -2.69
N LEU A 81 9.90 -8.62 -2.99
CA LEU A 81 9.46 -7.60 -2.04
C LEU A 81 7.97 -7.75 -1.72
N ALA A 82 7.14 -7.98 -2.74
CA ALA A 82 5.71 -8.21 -2.55
C ALA A 82 5.45 -9.40 -1.61
N ARG A 83 6.17 -10.51 -1.79
CA ARG A 83 6.05 -11.70 -0.94
C ARG A 83 6.58 -11.45 0.47
N LEU A 84 7.71 -10.76 0.59
CA LEU A 84 8.33 -10.42 1.88
C LEU A 84 7.37 -9.60 2.75
N PHE A 85 6.81 -8.53 2.20
CA PHE A 85 5.89 -7.66 2.94
C PHE A 85 4.49 -8.26 3.15
N ALA A 86 4.12 -9.30 2.40
CA ALA A 86 2.93 -10.11 2.65
C ALA A 86 3.16 -11.24 3.66
N SER A 87 4.40 -11.52 4.03
CA SER A 87 4.76 -12.64 4.90
C SER A 87 4.30 -12.39 6.35
N LYS A 88 4.38 -13.46 7.16
CA LYS A 88 4.08 -13.42 8.59
C LYS A 88 5.30 -13.09 9.46
N LEU A 89 6.42 -12.71 8.86
CA LEU A 89 7.59 -12.25 9.61
C LEU A 89 7.20 -11.10 10.55
N PRO A 90 7.86 -10.97 11.72
CA PRO A 90 7.71 -9.80 12.57
C PRO A 90 7.99 -8.51 11.80
N GLU A 91 7.24 -7.44 12.09
CA GLU A 91 7.32 -6.18 11.36
C GLU A 91 8.74 -5.58 11.40
N ASP A 92 9.46 -5.73 12.51
CA ASP A 92 10.83 -5.26 12.70
C ASP A 92 11.88 -6.03 11.87
N GLN A 93 11.51 -7.17 11.29
CA GLN A 93 12.39 -8.00 10.47
C GLN A 93 12.19 -7.85 8.97
N LYS A 94 11.05 -7.31 8.54
CA LYS A 94 10.71 -7.23 7.11
C LYS A 94 11.62 -6.28 6.33
N PHE A 95 12.12 -5.23 6.96
CA PHE A 95 13.02 -4.27 6.33
C PHE A 95 14.49 -4.66 6.36
N ALA A 96 14.87 -5.76 7.03
CA ALA A 96 16.23 -6.24 7.04
C ALA A 96 16.73 -6.53 5.61
N GLY A 97 17.77 -5.81 5.17
CA GLY A 97 18.31 -5.94 3.81
C GLY A 97 17.49 -5.27 2.70
N VAL A 98 16.41 -4.60 3.03
CA VAL A 98 15.60 -3.87 2.03
C VAL A 98 16.14 -2.46 1.85
N GLN A 99 16.56 -2.15 0.62
CA GLN A 99 17.04 -0.82 0.26
C GLN A 99 15.86 0.16 0.21
N HIS A 100 15.98 1.25 0.93
CA HIS A 100 14.98 2.31 1.00
C HIS A 100 15.61 3.63 1.42
N SER A 101 14.86 4.71 1.21
CA SER A 101 15.19 6.04 1.71
C SER A 101 14.01 6.60 2.51
N LEU A 102 14.23 7.67 3.25
CA LEU A 102 13.17 8.35 4.00
C LEU A 102 12.84 9.68 3.31
N HIS A 103 11.56 9.89 3.01
CA HIS A 103 11.01 11.16 2.53
C HIS A 103 9.99 11.67 3.55
N ASP A 104 10.30 12.76 4.22
CA ASP A 104 9.51 13.27 5.36
C ASP A 104 9.20 12.21 6.41
N GLY A 105 10.16 11.33 6.65
CA GLY A 105 10.02 10.22 7.59
C GLY A 105 9.21 9.03 7.06
N ILE A 106 8.83 9.02 5.78
CA ILE A 106 8.12 7.91 5.14
C ILE A 106 9.13 7.03 4.41
N PRO A 107 9.20 5.73 4.68
CA PRO A 107 10.08 4.82 3.93
C PRO A 107 9.62 4.67 2.48
N VAL A 108 10.51 4.95 1.55
CA VAL A 108 10.33 4.77 0.11
C VAL A 108 11.27 3.68 -0.38
N LEU A 109 10.72 2.64 -0.99
CA LEU A 109 11.47 1.50 -1.46
C LEU A 109 12.24 1.83 -2.74
N ASP A 110 13.51 1.46 -2.76
CA ASP A 110 14.33 1.64 -3.95
C ASP A 110 13.78 0.82 -5.12
N GLY A 111 13.78 1.42 -6.31
CA GLY A 111 13.33 0.75 -7.53
C GLY A 111 11.82 0.66 -7.72
N ALA A 112 11.01 1.18 -6.80
CA ALA A 112 9.56 1.28 -7.01
C ALA A 112 9.26 2.16 -8.24
N LEU A 113 8.20 1.83 -9.00
CA LEU A 113 7.75 2.63 -10.15
C LEU A 113 7.35 4.03 -9.74
N ALA A 114 6.66 4.11 -8.60
CA ALA A 114 6.13 5.36 -8.06
C ALA A 114 5.89 5.20 -6.57
N TRP A 115 5.80 6.32 -5.88
CA TRP A 115 5.37 6.33 -4.50
C TRP A 115 4.52 7.55 -4.21
N VAL A 116 3.64 7.42 -3.24
CA VAL A 116 2.76 8.48 -2.74
C VAL A 116 2.90 8.55 -1.23
N GLY A 117 3.24 9.72 -0.72
CA GLY A 117 3.24 10.00 0.71
C GLY A 117 1.89 10.57 1.16
N CYS A 118 1.40 10.08 2.28
CA CYS A 118 0.09 10.46 2.81
C CYS A 118 0.13 10.78 4.29
N ARG A 119 -0.73 11.71 4.71
CA ARG A 119 -1.15 11.88 6.09
C ARG A 119 -2.50 11.21 6.27
N LEU A 120 -2.59 10.30 7.24
CA LEU A 120 -3.84 9.61 7.55
C LEU A 120 -4.88 10.59 8.11
N GLU A 121 -6.00 10.73 7.42
CA GLU A 121 -7.12 11.58 7.81
C GLU A 121 -8.18 10.80 8.58
N GLN A 122 -8.58 9.63 8.06
CA GLN A 122 -9.66 8.83 8.59
C GLN A 122 -9.37 7.33 8.46
N LEU A 123 -9.94 6.56 9.39
CA LEU A 123 -10.10 5.12 9.29
C LEU A 123 -11.58 4.81 9.36
N VAL A 124 -12.15 4.35 8.26
CA VAL A 124 -13.59 4.07 8.13
C VAL A 124 -13.81 2.55 8.18
N PRO A 125 -14.71 2.04 9.02
CA PRO A 125 -15.03 0.62 9.05
C PRO A 125 -15.56 0.11 7.70
N GLY A 126 -15.10 -1.07 7.28
CA GLY A 126 -15.55 -1.76 6.08
C GLY A 126 -15.51 -3.27 6.26
N GLY A 127 -16.41 -3.82 7.06
CA GLY A 127 -16.45 -5.27 7.34
C GLY A 127 -15.21 -5.73 8.12
N ASP A 128 -14.47 -6.70 7.56
CA ASP A 128 -13.21 -7.20 8.12
C ASP A 128 -11.99 -6.34 7.78
N HIS A 129 -12.23 -5.17 7.19
CA HIS A 129 -11.23 -4.17 6.83
C HIS A 129 -11.57 -2.79 7.39
N ARG A 130 -10.59 -1.91 7.35
CA ARG A 130 -10.73 -0.47 7.53
C ARG A 130 -10.21 0.25 6.29
N ILE A 131 -10.94 1.25 5.87
CA ILE A 131 -10.52 2.11 4.76
C ILE A 131 -9.73 3.27 5.34
N GLY A 132 -8.44 3.30 5.08
CA GLY A 132 -7.59 4.45 5.42
C GLY A 132 -7.66 5.49 4.33
N ILE A 133 -8.16 6.67 4.66
CA ILE A 133 -8.17 7.82 3.75
C ILE A 133 -6.99 8.70 4.11
N GLY A 134 -6.09 8.89 3.15
CA GLY A 134 -4.90 9.69 3.29
C GLY A 134 -4.94 10.96 2.46
N ALA A 135 -4.60 12.09 3.06
CA ALA A 135 -4.30 13.31 2.33
C ALA A 135 -2.92 13.17 1.70
N VAL A 136 -2.84 13.32 0.38
CA VAL A 136 -1.59 13.19 -0.36
C VAL A 136 -0.69 14.39 -0.05
N THR A 137 0.52 14.13 0.43
CA THR A 137 1.51 15.15 0.80
C THR A 137 2.70 15.18 -0.14
N ALA A 138 2.97 14.09 -0.84
CA ALA A 138 4.05 13.97 -1.83
C ALA A 138 3.73 12.85 -2.81
N ALA A 139 4.23 12.94 -4.03
CA ALA A 139 4.13 11.89 -5.02
C ALA A 139 5.26 12.02 -6.02
N GLU A 140 5.95 10.92 -6.31
CA GLU A 140 6.98 10.83 -7.34
C GLU A 140 6.89 9.50 -8.05
N GLY A 141 7.29 9.46 -9.30
CA GLY A 141 7.38 8.24 -10.07
C GLY A 141 7.59 8.50 -11.55
N GLU A 142 8.20 7.53 -12.18
CA GLU A 142 8.26 7.46 -13.64
C GLU A 142 6.96 6.78 -14.09
N PRO A 143 6.06 7.47 -14.79
CA PRO A 143 4.84 6.84 -15.25
C PRO A 143 5.16 5.73 -16.25
N LEU A 144 4.70 4.52 -15.98
CA LEU A 144 4.65 3.49 -17.01
C LEU A 144 3.49 3.86 -17.94
N LEU A 145 3.80 4.61 -18.99
CA LEU A 145 2.81 5.04 -19.96
C LEU A 145 2.67 4.01 -21.06
N TRP A 146 1.50 3.43 -21.19
CA TRP A 146 1.07 2.85 -22.44
C TRP A 146 0.68 3.99 -23.38
N TYR A 147 1.53 4.27 -24.34
CA TYR A 147 1.29 5.33 -25.30
C TYR A 147 1.61 4.85 -26.71
N ARG A 148 0.63 4.96 -27.62
CA ARG A 148 0.73 4.54 -29.03
C ARG A 148 1.18 3.09 -29.23
N GLY A 149 0.72 2.18 -28.37
CA GLY A 149 1.06 0.77 -28.47
C GLY A 149 2.44 0.37 -27.93
N GLU A 150 3.11 1.26 -27.19
CA GLU A 150 4.42 1.02 -26.58
C GLU A 150 4.43 1.41 -25.11
N PHE A 151 5.19 0.66 -24.30
CA PHE A 151 5.54 1.07 -22.94
C PHE A 151 6.74 2.02 -22.99
N ARG A 152 6.64 3.08 -22.22
CA ARG A 152 7.72 4.06 -22.05
C ARG A 152 8.01 4.28 -20.60
#